data_26efe26cfaa2cc048ec4580c9132979a
#
_entry.id   26efe26cfaa2cc048ec4580c9132979a
#
_cell.length_a   1.000
_cell.length_b   1.000
_cell.length_c   1.000
_cell.angle_alpha   90.00
_cell.angle_beta   90.00
_cell.angle_gamma   90.00
#
_symmetry.space_group_name_H-M   'P 1'
#
loop_
_entity.id
_entity.type
_entity.pdbx_description
1 polymer ?
#
loop_
_entity_poly.entity_id
_entity_poly.type
_entity_poly.pdbx_seq_one_letter_code
_entity_poly.pdbx_strand_id
1 'polypeptide(L)'
;MRILFVTSTLRSGGAERVCAVIASRFSADHDVSLVKFDKDEPFYELASGVKLINLGVGADELGLVGNLKKRVSKVLALRALIREGKFDAVISFLDAVNALVLFSSAGLKTPIIISEHTNYLAPKRAIFKVLRRISYPFANALSVLSDEDLSYYSKFCKNVMKIYNPLFEEVRSESFAKENLIIFVGRLNKIKNCEMFVRVAASLKQIGYKFAVAGDGGERANLENLAKSLGADVEFLGNVSDIASLYKRAKVLLSCSNFEGLGNTLIEAINYNCVRVATRTSGAKELIKDGFDGLLCEINDADQMSEKLANLIQNEAKMGEFAKNARARLDEFSVEQIYKKWLELLKLGGVK
;
A
#
# COMPACT_ATOMS: atom_id res chain seq x y z
N MET A 1 -4.61 -13.82 -22.60
CA MET A 1 -4.30 -12.41 -22.93
C MET A 1 -2.82 -12.15 -22.77
N ARG A 2 -2.30 -11.20 -23.50
CA ARG A 2 -0.92 -10.69 -23.35
C ARG A 2 -0.95 -9.36 -22.63
N ILE A 3 -0.44 -9.29 -21.40
CA ILE A 3 -0.61 -8.14 -20.51
C ILE A 3 0.75 -7.56 -20.14
N LEU A 4 0.87 -6.22 -20.22
CA LEU A 4 2.03 -5.48 -19.79
C LEU A 4 1.74 -4.79 -18.45
N PHE A 5 2.45 -5.17 -17.40
CA PHE A 5 2.50 -4.43 -16.14
C PHE A 5 3.61 -3.39 -16.17
N VAL A 6 3.34 -2.19 -15.64
CA VAL A 6 4.30 -1.08 -15.64
C VAL A 6 4.42 -0.48 -14.26
N THR A 7 5.65 -0.46 -13.73
CA THR A 7 5.98 0.21 -12.46
C THR A 7 7.30 0.98 -12.60
N SER A 8 7.56 1.92 -11.68
CA SER A 8 8.83 2.65 -11.69
C SER A 8 10.02 1.79 -11.26
N THR A 9 9.80 0.96 -10.25
CA THR A 9 10.79 0.13 -9.57
C THR A 9 10.09 -1.04 -8.91
N LEU A 10 10.83 -2.05 -8.48
CA LEU A 10 10.37 -3.15 -7.63
C LEU A 10 11.15 -3.19 -6.30
N ARG A 11 11.56 -2.03 -5.79
CA ARG A 11 12.16 -1.89 -4.47
C ARG A 11 11.12 -2.16 -3.36
N SER A 12 11.57 -2.18 -2.11
CA SER A 12 10.68 -2.32 -0.95
C SER A 12 9.65 -1.19 -0.87
N GLY A 13 8.39 -1.50 -1.16
CA GLY A 13 7.25 -0.58 -1.14
C GLY A 13 5.91 -1.31 -1.28
N GLY A 14 4.84 -0.72 -0.75
CA GLY A 14 3.52 -1.35 -0.73
C GLY A 14 2.90 -1.53 -2.11
N ALA A 15 2.98 -0.53 -2.97
CA ALA A 15 2.43 -0.59 -4.34
C ALA A 15 3.25 -1.51 -5.24
N GLU A 16 4.58 -1.51 -5.08
CA GLU A 16 5.50 -2.39 -5.78
C GLU A 16 5.24 -3.86 -5.44
N ARG A 17 4.97 -4.14 -4.16
CA ARG A 17 4.58 -5.48 -3.71
C ARG A 17 3.25 -5.92 -4.32
N VAL A 18 2.25 -5.05 -4.34
CA VAL A 18 0.96 -5.33 -5.00
C VAL A 18 1.16 -5.62 -6.48
N CYS A 19 1.95 -4.80 -7.19
CA CYS A 19 2.26 -5.01 -8.60
C CYS A 19 2.91 -6.39 -8.83
N ALA A 20 3.90 -6.77 -8.01
CA ALA A 20 4.58 -8.06 -8.12
C ALA A 20 3.62 -9.24 -7.89
N VAL A 21 2.80 -9.19 -6.84
CA VAL A 21 1.83 -10.25 -6.50
C VAL A 21 0.77 -10.40 -7.59
N ILE A 22 0.18 -9.30 -8.05
CA ILE A 22 -0.86 -9.34 -9.07
C ILE A 22 -0.30 -9.78 -10.42
N ALA A 23 0.87 -9.28 -10.83
CA ALA A 23 1.53 -9.73 -12.06
C ALA A 23 1.85 -11.24 -12.01
N SER A 24 2.34 -11.73 -10.86
CA SER A 24 2.60 -13.15 -10.64
C SER A 24 1.31 -13.99 -10.71
N ARG A 25 0.20 -13.52 -10.10
CA ARG A 25 -1.08 -14.23 -10.19
C ARG A 25 -1.62 -14.26 -11.63
N PHE A 26 -1.52 -13.15 -12.35
CA PHE A 26 -1.93 -13.10 -13.75
C PHE A 26 -1.11 -14.04 -14.64
N SER A 27 0.18 -14.25 -14.34
CA SER A 27 1.05 -15.12 -15.15
C SER A 27 0.68 -16.61 -15.10
N ALA A 28 -0.17 -17.02 -14.16
CA ALA A 28 -0.70 -18.38 -14.14
C ALA A 28 -1.69 -18.66 -15.30
N ASP A 29 -2.39 -17.61 -15.78
CA ASP A 29 -3.45 -17.75 -16.79
C ASP A 29 -3.16 -16.97 -18.08
N HIS A 30 -2.14 -16.08 -18.08
CA HIS A 30 -1.90 -15.12 -19.14
C HIS A 30 -0.40 -14.96 -19.46
N ASP A 31 -0.06 -14.47 -20.66
CA ASP A 31 1.30 -14.05 -21.02
C ASP A 31 1.59 -12.67 -20.40
N VAL A 32 2.39 -12.65 -19.35
CA VAL A 32 2.64 -11.44 -18.55
C VAL A 32 4.07 -10.96 -18.74
N SER A 33 4.18 -9.68 -19.14
CA SER A 33 5.44 -8.95 -19.07
C SER A 33 5.31 -7.86 -17.98
N LEU A 34 6.35 -7.68 -17.18
CA LEU A 34 6.46 -6.61 -16.19
C LEU A 34 7.65 -5.73 -16.55
N VAL A 35 7.40 -4.44 -16.76
CA VAL A 35 8.45 -3.47 -17.07
C VAL A 35 8.71 -2.54 -15.91
N LYS A 36 9.98 -2.29 -15.61
CA LYS A 36 10.47 -1.30 -14.67
C LYS A 36 11.55 -0.42 -15.30
N PHE A 37 11.77 0.77 -14.73
CA PHE A 37 12.67 1.76 -15.32
C PHE A 37 14.09 1.72 -14.76
N ASP A 38 14.28 1.20 -13.55
CA ASP A 38 15.60 1.03 -12.94
C ASP A 38 16.28 -0.30 -13.36
N LYS A 39 17.53 -0.46 -12.91
CA LYS A 39 18.32 -1.67 -13.14
C LYS A 39 18.43 -2.57 -11.91
N ASP A 40 17.88 -2.13 -10.77
CA ASP A 40 18.01 -2.84 -9.51
C ASP A 40 17.29 -4.20 -9.58
N GLU A 41 17.80 -5.17 -8.86
CA GLU A 41 17.09 -6.45 -8.72
C GLU A 41 15.77 -6.25 -7.96
N PRO A 42 14.71 -6.99 -8.33
CA PRO A 42 13.45 -6.94 -7.61
C PRO A 42 13.62 -7.35 -6.15
N PHE A 43 13.06 -6.57 -5.23
CA PHE A 43 13.00 -6.93 -3.83
C PHE A 43 11.97 -8.04 -3.56
N TYR A 44 10.90 -8.07 -4.35
CA TYR A 44 9.84 -9.09 -4.25
C TYR A 44 10.03 -10.15 -5.32
N GLU A 45 9.88 -11.41 -4.93
CA GLU A 45 9.91 -12.53 -5.87
C GLU A 45 8.77 -12.43 -6.89
N LEU A 46 9.10 -12.75 -8.13
CA LEU A 46 8.14 -12.85 -9.22
C LEU A 46 7.98 -14.32 -9.60
N ALA A 47 6.76 -14.73 -9.92
CA ALA A 47 6.54 -16.06 -10.48
C ALA A 47 7.33 -16.23 -11.78
N SER A 48 7.81 -17.46 -12.04
CA SER A 48 8.63 -17.79 -13.22
C SER A 48 7.94 -17.49 -14.57
N GLY A 49 6.60 -17.38 -14.56
CA GLY A 49 5.81 -17.02 -15.74
C GLY A 49 5.84 -15.52 -16.07
N VAL A 50 6.40 -14.66 -15.21
CA VAL A 50 6.48 -13.22 -15.44
C VAL A 50 7.76 -12.86 -16.18
N LYS A 51 7.64 -12.33 -17.39
CA LYS A 51 8.77 -11.80 -18.15
C LYS A 51 9.16 -10.40 -17.65
N LEU A 52 10.25 -10.31 -16.90
CA LEU A 52 10.77 -9.03 -16.44
C LEU A 52 11.52 -8.28 -17.54
N ILE A 53 11.20 -7.00 -17.74
CA ILE A 53 11.83 -6.10 -18.72
C ILE A 53 12.39 -4.88 -17.98
N ASN A 54 13.71 -4.71 -18.03
CA ASN A 54 14.40 -3.55 -17.46
C ASN A 54 14.67 -2.54 -18.57
N LEU A 55 13.97 -1.41 -18.58
CA LEU A 55 14.20 -0.37 -19.60
C LEU A 55 15.54 0.36 -19.40
N GLY A 56 16.13 0.31 -18.21
CA GLY A 56 17.45 0.87 -17.93
C GLY A 56 17.55 2.38 -18.15
N VAL A 57 16.42 3.07 -18.30
CA VAL A 57 16.32 4.52 -18.53
C VAL A 57 16.24 5.23 -17.18
N GLY A 58 17.07 4.73 -16.24
CA GLY A 58 16.93 4.99 -14.83
C GLY A 58 17.47 6.30 -14.33
N ALA A 59 17.48 6.32 -13.08
CA ALA A 59 17.73 7.25 -11.99
C ALA A 59 18.37 8.60 -12.30
N ASP A 60 17.88 9.55 -11.59
CA ASP A 60 17.90 10.99 -11.71
C ASP A 60 19.16 11.63 -11.10
N GLU A 61 20.20 11.84 -11.87
CA GLU A 61 21.40 12.55 -11.36
C GLU A 61 21.78 13.83 -12.11
N LEU A 62 21.00 14.30 -13.06
CA LEU A 62 21.35 15.48 -13.85
C LEU A 62 20.24 16.53 -13.87
N GLY A 63 20.63 17.82 -13.78
CA GLY A 63 19.76 18.99 -13.69
C GLY A 63 18.57 19.06 -14.67
N LEU A 64 17.77 20.11 -14.63
CA LEU A 64 16.47 20.23 -15.29
C LEU A 64 16.43 19.75 -16.76
N VAL A 65 17.47 20.03 -17.56
CA VAL A 65 17.55 19.65 -18.98
C VAL A 65 17.85 18.14 -19.14
N GLY A 66 18.70 17.58 -18.31
CA GLY A 66 18.99 16.13 -18.29
C GLY A 66 17.74 15.33 -17.91
N ASN A 67 16.93 15.82 -16.97
CA ASN A 67 15.68 15.20 -16.58
C ASN A 67 14.63 15.22 -17.71
N LEU A 68 14.58 16.25 -18.54
CA LEU A 68 13.65 16.31 -19.65
C LEU A 68 14.01 15.29 -20.74
N LYS A 69 15.29 15.19 -21.13
CA LYS A 69 15.76 14.16 -22.09
C LYS A 69 15.43 12.75 -21.60
N LYS A 70 15.69 12.47 -20.33
CA LYS A 70 15.36 11.16 -19.72
C LYS A 70 13.85 10.88 -19.72
N ARG A 71 13.02 11.88 -19.44
CA ARG A 71 11.56 11.72 -19.48
C ARG A 71 11.07 11.42 -20.90
N VAL A 72 11.56 12.14 -21.88
CA VAL A 72 11.25 11.89 -23.30
C VAL A 72 11.72 10.49 -23.71
N SER A 73 12.94 10.09 -23.34
CA SER A 73 13.46 8.75 -23.63
C SER A 73 12.58 7.66 -22.99
N LYS A 74 12.12 7.84 -21.74
CA LYS A 74 11.19 6.90 -21.07
C LYS A 74 9.87 6.78 -21.86
N VAL A 75 9.30 7.91 -22.29
CA VAL A 75 8.05 7.94 -23.08
C VAL A 75 8.25 7.20 -24.40
N LEU A 76 9.33 7.48 -25.13
CA LEU A 76 9.60 6.86 -26.43
C LEU A 76 9.88 5.34 -26.30
N ALA A 77 10.69 4.95 -25.33
CA ALA A 77 10.99 3.54 -25.08
C ALA A 77 9.74 2.75 -24.69
N LEU A 78 8.93 3.30 -23.79
CA LEU A 78 7.67 2.67 -23.37
C LEU A 78 6.65 2.62 -24.52
N ARG A 79 6.56 3.68 -25.34
CA ARG A 79 5.72 3.71 -26.54
C ARG A 79 6.13 2.63 -27.55
N ALA A 80 7.42 2.48 -27.82
CA ALA A 80 7.93 1.45 -28.71
C ALA A 80 7.57 0.05 -28.18
N LEU A 81 7.81 -0.19 -26.89
CA LEU A 81 7.46 -1.45 -26.24
C LEU A 81 5.96 -1.79 -26.33
N ILE A 82 5.08 -0.82 -26.05
CA ILE A 82 3.62 -1.02 -26.12
C ILE A 82 3.20 -1.33 -27.56
N ARG A 83 3.69 -0.56 -28.54
CA ARG A 83 3.34 -0.72 -29.95
C ARG A 83 3.81 -2.04 -30.54
N GLU A 84 5.06 -2.42 -30.26
CA GLU A 84 5.71 -3.60 -30.84
C GLU A 84 5.31 -4.90 -30.09
N GLY A 85 5.02 -4.76 -28.79
CA GLY A 85 4.65 -5.89 -27.94
C GLY A 85 3.27 -6.48 -28.22
N LYS A 86 2.39 -5.77 -28.94
CA LYS A 86 1.02 -6.22 -29.28
C LYS A 86 0.26 -6.73 -28.05
N PHE A 87 0.30 -5.95 -26.97
CA PHE A 87 -0.38 -6.28 -25.73
C PHE A 87 -1.90 -6.06 -25.87
N ASP A 88 -2.68 -6.95 -25.26
CA ASP A 88 -4.13 -6.84 -25.12
C ASP A 88 -4.52 -5.79 -24.10
N ALA A 89 -3.66 -5.54 -23.09
CA ALA A 89 -3.83 -4.51 -22.08
C ALA A 89 -2.49 -4.07 -21.49
N VAL A 90 -2.46 -2.82 -21.00
CA VAL A 90 -1.38 -2.30 -20.16
C VAL A 90 -1.96 -1.91 -18.81
N ILE A 91 -1.34 -2.39 -17.72
CA ILE A 91 -1.72 -2.07 -16.33
C ILE A 91 -0.56 -1.31 -15.69
N SER A 92 -0.80 -0.11 -15.18
CA SER A 92 0.24 0.71 -14.54
C SER A 92 -0.09 1.07 -13.10
N PHE A 93 0.96 1.24 -12.28
CA PHE A 93 0.86 1.50 -10.85
C PHE A 93 1.56 2.80 -10.48
N LEU A 94 0.92 3.57 -9.58
CA LEU A 94 1.38 4.87 -9.06
C LEU A 94 1.22 6.03 -10.07
N ASP A 95 0.90 7.20 -9.53
CA ASP A 95 0.49 8.39 -10.27
C ASP A 95 1.48 8.88 -11.35
N ALA A 96 2.78 8.92 -11.02
CA ALA A 96 3.80 9.36 -11.97
C ALA A 96 3.96 8.37 -13.14
N VAL A 97 3.85 7.07 -12.86
CA VAL A 97 3.90 6.00 -13.88
C VAL A 97 2.62 5.99 -14.69
N ASN A 98 1.47 6.14 -14.03
CA ASN A 98 0.17 6.21 -14.69
C ASN A 98 0.14 7.34 -15.76
N ALA A 99 0.57 8.55 -15.39
CA ALA A 99 0.66 9.66 -16.33
C ALA A 99 1.64 9.35 -17.47
N LEU A 100 2.81 8.79 -17.17
CA LEU A 100 3.81 8.43 -18.18
C LEU A 100 3.26 7.41 -19.18
N VAL A 101 2.58 6.36 -18.70
CA VAL A 101 1.96 5.32 -19.56
C VAL A 101 0.90 5.93 -20.45
N LEU A 102 0.02 6.79 -19.92
CA LEU A 102 -1.04 7.46 -20.69
C LEU A 102 -0.46 8.35 -21.80
N PHE A 103 0.59 9.13 -21.51
CA PHE A 103 1.27 9.90 -22.55
C PHE A 103 1.97 9.02 -23.59
N SER A 104 2.61 7.93 -23.15
CA SER A 104 3.31 7.01 -24.06
C SER A 104 2.36 6.26 -24.98
N SER A 105 1.14 5.99 -24.53
CA SER A 105 0.11 5.27 -25.29
C SER A 105 -0.81 6.14 -26.12
N ALA A 106 -0.63 7.47 -26.11
CA ALA A 106 -1.47 8.39 -26.88
C ALA A 106 -1.56 7.98 -28.36
N GLY A 107 -2.80 7.78 -28.87
CA GLY A 107 -3.07 7.33 -30.24
C GLY A 107 -2.83 5.83 -30.51
N LEU A 108 -2.41 5.03 -29.52
CA LEU A 108 -2.40 3.57 -29.63
C LEU A 108 -3.79 3.00 -29.29
N LYS A 109 -4.10 1.82 -29.82
CA LYS A 109 -5.40 1.15 -29.60
C LYS A 109 -5.40 0.23 -28.36
N THR A 110 -4.24 -0.04 -27.76
CA THR A 110 -4.11 -0.89 -26.59
C THR A 110 -4.83 -0.27 -25.39
N PRO A 111 -5.76 -0.97 -24.73
CA PRO A 111 -6.42 -0.49 -23.52
C PRO A 111 -5.43 -0.24 -22.38
N ILE A 112 -5.58 0.92 -21.74
CA ILE A 112 -4.73 1.33 -20.61
C ILE A 112 -5.55 1.35 -19.34
N ILE A 113 -5.17 0.51 -18.39
CA ILE A 113 -5.73 0.42 -17.06
C ILE A 113 -4.72 1.01 -16.08
N ILE A 114 -5.14 1.94 -15.27
CA ILE A 114 -4.24 2.57 -14.29
C ILE A 114 -4.67 2.24 -12.86
N SER A 115 -3.72 2.18 -11.95
CA SER A 115 -3.96 1.89 -10.54
C SER A 115 -3.39 3.00 -9.65
N GLU A 116 -4.24 3.56 -8.80
CA GLU A 116 -3.85 4.60 -7.85
C GLU A 116 -3.71 3.98 -6.45
N HIS A 117 -2.54 4.14 -5.85
CA HIS A 117 -2.21 3.56 -4.55
C HIS A 117 -2.04 4.61 -3.44
N THR A 118 -2.33 5.85 -3.75
CA THR A 118 -2.21 6.97 -2.81
C THR A 118 -3.53 7.72 -2.76
N ASN A 119 -4.00 8.07 -1.57
CA ASN A 119 -5.20 8.90 -1.44
C ASN A 119 -5.05 10.22 -2.21
N TYR A 120 -6.13 10.68 -2.84
CA TYR A 120 -6.14 11.89 -3.67
C TYR A 120 -5.78 13.16 -2.89
N LEU A 121 -6.01 13.18 -1.56
CA LEU A 121 -5.66 14.29 -0.66
C LEU A 121 -4.20 14.28 -0.23
N ALA A 122 -3.46 13.18 -0.43
CA ALA A 122 -2.07 13.08 0.01
C ALA A 122 -1.26 14.27 -0.53
N PRO A 123 -0.34 14.82 0.30
CA PRO A 123 0.44 15.98 -0.10
C PRO A 123 1.34 15.64 -1.29
N LYS A 124 1.04 16.24 -2.42
CA LYS A 124 1.79 16.08 -3.68
C LYS A 124 2.09 17.45 -4.27
N ARG A 125 3.19 17.55 -5.02
CA ARG A 125 3.48 18.77 -5.78
C ARG A 125 2.33 19.08 -6.74
N ALA A 126 1.96 20.35 -6.88
CA ALA A 126 0.83 20.80 -7.71
C ALA A 126 0.87 20.23 -9.14
N ILE A 127 2.08 20.06 -9.71
CA ILE A 127 2.26 19.49 -11.05
C ILE A 127 1.66 18.07 -11.17
N PHE A 128 1.78 17.23 -10.17
CA PHE A 128 1.20 15.87 -10.21
C PHE A 128 -0.32 15.90 -10.14
N LYS A 129 -0.92 16.85 -9.40
CA LYS A 129 -2.37 17.06 -9.38
C LYS A 129 -2.89 17.47 -10.75
N VAL A 130 -2.19 18.38 -11.42
CA VAL A 130 -2.52 18.83 -12.79
C VAL A 130 -2.37 17.68 -13.78
N LEU A 131 -1.23 16.96 -13.76
CA LEU A 131 -0.99 15.82 -14.64
C LEU A 131 -2.09 14.75 -14.52
N ARG A 132 -2.50 14.40 -13.29
CA ARG A 132 -3.63 13.48 -13.06
C ARG A 132 -4.92 14.00 -13.72
N ARG A 133 -5.24 15.27 -13.47
CA ARG A 133 -6.49 15.86 -14.01
C ARG A 133 -6.54 15.87 -15.53
N ILE A 134 -5.39 16.04 -16.18
CA ILE A 134 -5.28 16.07 -17.65
C ILE A 134 -5.20 14.67 -18.25
N SER A 135 -4.41 13.75 -17.65
CA SER A 135 -4.10 12.45 -18.28
C SER A 135 -5.10 11.34 -17.92
N TYR A 136 -5.60 11.27 -16.68
CA TYR A 136 -6.44 10.17 -16.23
C TYR A 136 -7.79 10.00 -16.95
N PRO A 137 -8.44 11.07 -17.49
CA PRO A 137 -9.64 10.90 -18.34
C PRO A 137 -9.42 10.03 -19.59
N PHE A 138 -8.17 9.84 -20.01
CA PHE A 138 -7.81 9.02 -21.17
C PHE A 138 -7.55 7.54 -20.81
N ALA A 139 -7.55 7.19 -19.54
CA ALA A 139 -7.49 5.78 -19.13
C ALA A 139 -8.79 5.06 -19.50
N ASN A 140 -8.67 3.80 -19.91
CA ASN A 140 -9.82 2.95 -20.19
C ASN A 140 -10.54 2.52 -18.91
N ALA A 141 -9.78 2.29 -17.83
CA ALA A 141 -10.30 2.05 -16.50
C ALA A 141 -9.27 2.45 -15.43
N LEU A 142 -9.75 2.68 -14.20
CA LEU A 142 -8.95 3.08 -13.05
C LEU A 142 -9.32 2.24 -11.82
N SER A 143 -8.33 1.63 -11.16
CA SER A 143 -8.51 1.08 -9.83
C SER A 143 -8.10 2.08 -8.75
N VAL A 144 -8.88 2.12 -7.68
CA VAL A 144 -8.65 2.95 -6.48
C VAL A 144 -8.82 2.09 -5.22
N LEU A 145 -8.36 2.58 -4.07
CA LEU A 145 -8.32 1.80 -2.84
C LEU A 145 -9.45 2.13 -1.85
N SER A 146 -10.15 3.26 -2.02
CA SER A 146 -11.15 3.74 -1.07
C SER A 146 -12.40 4.30 -1.76
N ASP A 147 -13.53 4.34 -1.03
CA ASP A 147 -14.76 4.96 -1.52
C ASP A 147 -14.60 6.48 -1.70
N GLU A 148 -13.74 7.12 -0.92
CA GLU A 148 -13.39 8.53 -1.10
C GLU A 148 -12.68 8.77 -2.44
N ASP A 149 -11.69 7.94 -2.76
CA ASP A 149 -10.98 8.00 -4.04
C ASP A 149 -11.92 7.63 -5.21
N LEU A 150 -12.78 6.61 -5.05
CA LEU A 150 -13.80 6.24 -6.01
C LEU A 150 -14.69 7.44 -6.35
N SER A 151 -15.24 8.08 -5.32
CA SER A 151 -16.10 9.27 -5.47
C SER A 151 -15.38 10.44 -6.14
N TYR A 152 -14.10 10.65 -5.81
CA TYR A 152 -13.30 11.72 -6.38
C TYR A 152 -12.99 11.50 -7.87
N TYR A 153 -12.46 10.33 -8.22
CA TYR A 153 -12.01 10.04 -9.58
C TYR A 153 -13.17 9.79 -10.56
N SER A 154 -14.31 9.26 -10.10
CA SER A 154 -15.51 9.07 -10.94
C SER A 154 -16.07 10.37 -11.50
N LYS A 155 -15.68 11.53 -10.97
CA LYS A 155 -16.07 12.85 -11.52
C LYS A 155 -15.44 13.17 -12.86
N PHE A 156 -14.37 12.49 -13.25
CA PHE A 156 -13.62 12.80 -14.48
C PHE A 156 -12.95 11.59 -15.14
N CYS A 157 -12.93 10.43 -14.52
CA CYS A 157 -12.47 9.18 -15.09
C CYS A 157 -13.64 8.27 -15.42
N LYS A 158 -13.49 7.45 -16.47
CA LYS A 158 -14.43 6.38 -16.81
C LYS A 158 -14.04 5.10 -16.08
N ASN A 159 -15.02 4.21 -15.86
CA ASN A 159 -14.77 2.85 -15.37
C ASN A 159 -13.85 2.82 -14.13
N VAL A 160 -14.22 3.57 -13.10
CA VAL A 160 -13.49 3.57 -11.81
C VAL A 160 -14.03 2.46 -10.93
N MET A 161 -13.14 1.62 -10.38
CA MET A 161 -13.51 0.51 -9.50
C MET A 161 -12.64 0.50 -8.25
N LYS A 162 -13.25 0.23 -7.10
CA LYS A 162 -12.52 -0.01 -5.84
C LYS A 162 -12.00 -1.44 -5.80
N ILE A 163 -10.68 -1.58 -5.73
CA ILE A 163 -9.99 -2.87 -5.62
C ILE A 163 -8.98 -2.76 -4.48
N TYR A 164 -9.17 -3.55 -3.43
CA TYR A 164 -8.23 -3.60 -2.31
C TYR A 164 -6.88 -4.21 -2.69
N ASN A 165 -5.87 -3.96 -1.89
CA ASN A 165 -4.60 -4.65 -2.00
C ASN A 165 -4.76 -6.11 -1.56
N PRO A 166 -4.11 -7.07 -2.23
CA PRO A 166 -4.15 -8.46 -1.83
C PRO A 166 -3.39 -8.68 -0.52
N LEU A 167 -3.82 -9.65 0.24
CA LEU A 167 -3.03 -10.24 1.30
C LEU A 167 -1.88 -11.04 0.66
N PHE A 168 -0.65 -10.80 1.10
CA PHE A 168 0.53 -11.36 0.45
C PHE A 168 0.83 -12.81 0.83
N GLU A 169 0.44 -13.19 2.03
CA GLU A 169 0.58 -14.53 2.57
C GLU A 169 -0.66 -14.86 3.38
N GLU A 170 -1.37 -15.90 3.01
CA GLU A 170 -2.53 -16.36 3.74
C GLU A 170 -2.10 -17.36 4.82
N VAL A 171 -2.35 -17.02 6.08
CA VAL A 171 -2.10 -17.90 7.22
C VAL A 171 -3.41 -18.53 7.68
N ARG A 172 -3.50 -19.84 7.55
CA ARG A 172 -4.71 -20.61 7.92
C ARG A 172 -4.87 -20.85 9.41
N SER A 173 -3.80 -20.65 10.20
CA SER A 173 -3.87 -20.83 11.65
C SER A 173 -4.82 -19.83 12.29
N GLU A 174 -5.74 -20.31 13.13
CA GLU A 174 -6.68 -19.47 13.87
C GLU A 174 -6.15 -19.06 15.27
N SER A 175 -5.07 -19.68 15.72
CA SER A 175 -4.51 -19.44 17.06
C SER A 175 -3.02 -19.12 17.01
N PHE A 176 -2.63 -18.10 17.75
CA PHE A 176 -1.24 -17.67 17.93
C PHE A 176 -0.96 -17.43 19.41
N ALA A 177 0.26 -17.75 19.84
CA ALA A 177 0.73 -17.43 21.19
C ALA A 177 0.97 -15.91 21.30
N LYS A 178 -0.03 -15.17 21.79
CA LYS A 178 -0.01 -13.72 21.90
C LYS A 178 0.69 -13.27 23.19
N GLU A 179 1.54 -12.26 23.04
CA GLU A 179 2.18 -11.54 24.15
C GLU A 179 1.47 -10.19 24.35
N ASN A 180 1.61 -9.62 25.54
CA ASN A 180 1.20 -8.24 25.80
C ASN A 180 2.14 -7.29 25.03
N LEU A 181 2.04 -7.30 23.72
CA LEU A 181 2.88 -6.57 22.78
C LEU A 181 2.02 -5.72 21.84
N ILE A 182 2.34 -4.44 21.79
CA ILE A 182 1.77 -3.45 20.88
C ILE A 182 2.84 -3.09 19.86
N ILE A 183 2.52 -3.18 18.57
CA ILE A 183 3.48 -2.92 17.50
C ILE A 183 3.07 -1.76 16.60
N PHE A 184 4.07 -1.07 16.10
CA PHE A 184 4.00 -0.22 14.92
C PHE A 184 4.81 -0.88 13.81
N VAL A 185 4.26 -0.92 12.59
CA VAL A 185 4.95 -1.47 11.42
C VAL A 185 4.91 -0.46 10.29
N GLY A 186 6.06 -0.01 9.83
CA GLY A 186 6.12 0.92 8.69
C GLY A 186 7.39 1.76 8.62
N ARG A 187 7.54 2.48 7.50
CA ARG A 187 8.67 3.38 7.30
C ARG A 187 8.64 4.54 8.28
N LEU A 188 9.75 4.86 8.90
CA LEU A 188 9.87 5.97 9.86
C LEU A 188 10.00 7.31 9.12
N ASN A 189 8.85 7.87 8.76
CA ASN A 189 8.71 9.18 8.12
C ASN A 189 7.49 9.94 8.68
N LYS A 190 7.38 11.23 8.35
CA LYS A 190 6.29 12.11 8.83
C LYS A 190 4.89 11.65 8.42
N ILE A 191 4.76 10.92 7.30
CA ILE A 191 3.45 10.44 6.83
C ILE A 191 2.94 9.30 7.73
N LYS A 192 3.83 8.39 8.14
CA LYS A 192 3.49 7.27 9.02
C LYS A 192 3.37 7.67 10.50
N ASN A 193 3.89 8.85 10.87
CA ASN A 193 3.70 9.49 12.16
C ASN A 193 3.97 8.58 13.38
N CYS A 194 5.12 7.88 13.37
CA CYS A 194 5.53 7.04 14.50
C CYS A 194 5.74 7.86 15.79
N GLU A 195 5.86 9.18 15.69
CA GLU A 195 5.88 10.08 16.86
C GLU A 195 4.64 9.88 17.75
N MET A 196 3.44 9.77 17.13
CA MET A 196 2.21 9.51 17.86
C MET A 196 2.26 8.17 18.61
N PHE A 197 2.82 7.13 18.01
CA PHE A 197 3.04 5.83 18.68
C PHE A 197 3.93 5.97 19.92
N VAL A 198 5.03 6.74 19.83
CA VAL A 198 5.95 6.98 20.96
C VAL A 198 5.24 7.73 22.09
N ARG A 199 4.40 8.71 21.77
CA ARG A 199 3.61 9.45 22.77
C ARG A 199 2.57 8.56 23.46
N VAL A 200 1.90 7.69 22.71
CA VAL A 200 0.99 6.67 23.28
C VAL A 200 1.74 5.71 24.20
N ALA A 201 2.91 5.24 23.81
CA ALA A 201 3.74 4.39 24.66
C ALA A 201 4.16 5.09 25.97
N ALA A 202 4.51 6.38 25.90
CA ALA A 202 4.84 7.18 27.06
C ALA A 202 3.66 7.32 28.04
N SER A 203 2.44 7.53 27.54
CA SER A 203 1.22 7.65 28.34
C SER A 203 0.83 6.31 29.00
N LEU A 204 1.18 5.19 28.37
CA LEU A 204 0.77 3.84 28.79
C LEU A 204 1.90 3.01 29.39
N LYS A 205 3.00 3.59 29.82
CA LYS A 205 4.20 2.90 30.31
C LYS A 205 3.99 1.93 31.48
N GLN A 206 2.90 2.07 32.24
CA GLN A 206 2.60 1.21 33.42
C GLN A 206 1.50 0.15 33.13
N ILE A 207 1.06 0.01 31.88
CA ILE A 207 -0.10 -0.83 31.54
C ILE A 207 0.23 -2.32 31.37
N GLY A 208 1.49 -2.71 31.56
CA GLY A 208 1.93 -4.11 31.43
C GLY A 208 2.07 -4.62 30.00
N TYR A 209 2.15 -3.71 29.03
CA TYR A 209 2.41 -4.02 27.61
C TYR A 209 3.77 -3.48 27.17
N LYS A 210 4.44 -4.25 26.31
CA LYS A 210 5.64 -3.82 25.59
C LYS A 210 5.25 -3.08 24.33
N PHE A 211 6.07 -2.12 23.91
CA PHE A 211 5.89 -1.37 22.67
C PHE A 211 7.09 -1.61 21.76
N ALA A 212 6.85 -2.01 20.50
CA ALA A 212 7.90 -2.24 19.53
C ALA A 212 7.61 -1.58 18.20
N VAL A 213 8.65 -1.04 17.57
CA VAL A 213 8.61 -0.36 16.26
C VAL A 213 9.42 -1.18 15.27
N ALA A 214 8.73 -1.75 14.26
CA ALA A 214 9.33 -2.44 13.14
C ALA A 214 9.36 -1.52 11.91
N GLY A 215 10.53 -1.18 11.46
CA GLY A 215 10.78 -0.32 10.32
C GLY A 215 11.94 0.63 10.56
N ASP A 216 12.34 1.30 9.49
CA ASP A 216 13.43 2.28 9.48
C ASP A 216 13.07 3.50 8.63
N GLY A 217 13.84 4.57 8.76
CA GLY A 217 13.66 5.80 7.98
C GLY A 217 14.31 7.02 8.61
N GLY A 218 14.20 8.15 7.90
CA GLY A 218 14.89 9.38 8.29
C GLY A 218 14.52 9.96 9.65
N GLU A 219 13.36 9.56 10.22
CA GLU A 219 12.92 10.04 11.53
C GLU A 219 13.43 9.17 12.70
N ARG A 220 14.16 8.08 12.47
CA ARG A 220 14.55 7.12 13.52
C ARG A 220 15.24 7.80 14.69
N ALA A 221 16.30 8.55 14.44
CA ALA A 221 17.08 9.21 15.51
C ALA A 221 16.22 10.19 16.32
N ASN A 222 15.33 10.92 15.66
CA ASN A 222 14.39 11.83 16.32
C ASN A 222 13.42 11.08 17.22
N LEU A 223 12.91 9.93 16.78
CA LEU A 223 11.96 9.10 17.53
C LEU A 223 12.61 8.43 18.75
N GLU A 224 13.84 7.94 18.62
CA GLU A 224 14.61 7.36 19.73
C GLU A 224 14.91 8.44 20.80
N ASN A 225 15.27 9.65 20.37
CA ASN A 225 15.46 10.79 21.29
C ASN A 225 14.16 11.19 21.98
N LEU A 226 13.05 11.23 21.23
CA LEU A 226 11.74 11.53 21.80
C LEU A 226 11.33 10.48 22.84
N ALA A 227 11.51 9.19 22.56
CA ALA A 227 11.20 8.13 23.51
C ALA A 227 11.98 8.28 24.81
N LYS A 228 13.29 8.56 24.72
CA LYS A 228 14.14 8.85 25.88
C LYS A 228 13.64 10.07 26.67
N SER A 229 13.30 11.15 26.00
CA SER A 229 12.87 12.41 26.67
C SER A 229 11.53 12.25 27.39
N LEU A 230 10.65 11.39 26.88
CA LEU A 230 9.33 11.09 27.49
C LEU A 230 9.38 9.92 28.48
N GLY A 231 10.52 9.24 28.62
CA GLY A 231 10.65 8.01 29.42
C GLY A 231 9.74 6.89 28.91
N ALA A 232 9.54 6.83 27.59
CA ALA A 232 8.78 5.76 26.93
C ALA A 232 9.70 4.56 26.70
N ASP A 233 9.27 3.38 27.12
CA ASP A 233 9.96 2.11 26.84
C ASP A 233 9.47 1.57 25.48
N VAL A 234 10.23 1.89 24.43
CA VAL A 234 9.93 1.51 23.05
C VAL A 234 11.14 0.82 22.43
N GLU A 235 10.95 -0.39 21.98
CA GLU A 235 11.98 -1.16 21.28
C GLU A 235 11.96 -0.83 19.78
N PHE A 236 13.07 -0.28 19.25
CA PHE A 236 13.24 0.03 17.82
C PHE A 236 13.97 -1.11 17.10
N LEU A 237 13.22 -1.97 16.42
CA LEU A 237 13.73 -3.21 15.79
C LEU A 237 14.41 -2.98 14.44
N GLY A 238 14.29 -1.78 13.84
CA GLY A 238 14.77 -1.53 12.48
C GLY A 238 13.97 -2.31 11.43
N ASN A 239 14.62 -2.62 10.31
CA ASN A 239 14.01 -3.43 9.25
C ASN A 239 13.98 -4.91 9.68
N VAL A 240 12.78 -5.43 9.92
CA VAL A 240 12.54 -6.82 10.33
C VAL A 240 12.30 -7.67 9.07
N SER A 241 13.11 -8.70 8.87
CA SER A 241 12.97 -9.64 7.74
C SER A 241 11.79 -10.60 7.93
N ASP A 242 11.62 -11.16 9.13
CA ASP A 242 10.47 -12.00 9.49
C ASP A 242 9.41 -11.18 10.25
N ILE A 243 8.70 -10.34 9.52
CA ILE A 243 7.62 -9.53 10.08
C ILE A 243 6.43 -10.38 10.53
N ALA A 244 6.23 -11.54 9.93
CA ALA A 244 5.17 -12.48 10.28
C ALA A 244 5.31 -12.97 11.73
N SER A 245 6.54 -13.27 12.17
CA SER A 245 6.82 -13.67 13.56
C SER A 245 6.45 -12.55 14.55
N LEU A 246 6.68 -11.29 14.21
CA LEU A 246 6.29 -10.16 15.05
C LEU A 246 4.76 -10.04 15.16
N TYR A 247 4.04 -10.14 14.04
CA TYR A 247 2.57 -10.14 14.05
C TYR A 247 1.98 -11.32 14.84
N LYS A 248 2.56 -12.52 14.75
CA LYS A 248 2.11 -13.70 15.51
C LYS A 248 2.15 -13.45 17.02
N ARG A 249 3.15 -12.74 17.51
CA ARG A 249 3.33 -12.41 18.93
C ARG A 249 2.48 -11.23 19.40
N ALA A 250 2.28 -10.22 18.55
CA ALA A 250 1.62 -8.98 18.93
C ALA A 250 0.10 -9.14 19.15
N LYS A 251 -0.44 -8.58 20.24
CA LYS A 251 -1.88 -8.45 20.47
C LYS A 251 -2.50 -7.31 19.67
N VAL A 252 -1.79 -6.19 19.54
CA VAL A 252 -2.31 -4.96 18.93
C VAL A 252 -1.34 -4.38 17.89
N LEU A 253 -1.88 -3.96 16.76
CA LEU A 253 -1.20 -3.08 15.81
C LEU A 253 -1.74 -1.65 15.96
N LEU A 254 -0.84 -0.67 16.19
CA LEU A 254 -1.16 0.75 16.08
C LEU A 254 -0.71 1.30 14.73
N SER A 255 -1.63 1.87 13.98
CA SER A 255 -1.34 2.60 12.74
C SER A 255 -1.64 4.09 12.93
N CYS A 256 -0.57 4.89 13.04
CA CYS A 256 -0.67 6.32 13.40
C CYS A 256 -0.58 7.26 12.19
N SER A 257 -0.75 6.76 10.98
CA SER A 257 -0.51 7.50 9.73
C SER A 257 -1.36 8.77 9.62
N ASN A 258 -0.75 9.85 9.12
CA ASN A 258 -1.46 11.07 8.73
C ASN A 258 -2.20 10.91 7.40
N PHE A 259 -1.65 10.10 6.51
CA PHE A 259 -2.21 9.76 5.20
C PHE A 259 -1.95 8.29 4.88
N GLU A 260 -2.98 7.59 4.44
CA GLU A 260 -2.88 6.20 4.02
C GLU A 260 -3.82 5.95 2.85
N GLY A 261 -3.33 5.29 1.80
CA GLY A 261 -4.18 4.86 0.68
C GLY A 261 -5.09 3.72 1.10
N LEU A 262 -4.52 2.66 1.65
CA LEU A 262 -5.29 1.54 2.23
C LEU A 262 -4.71 1.07 3.57
N GLY A 263 -3.37 0.91 3.67
CA GLY A 263 -2.71 0.41 4.88
C GLY A 263 -2.56 -1.12 4.86
N ASN A 264 -1.59 -1.62 4.11
CA ASN A 264 -1.34 -3.06 4.00
C ASN A 264 -1.09 -3.71 5.37
N THR A 265 -0.46 -2.99 6.30
CA THR A 265 -0.23 -3.45 7.68
C THR A 265 -1.52 -3.75 8.43
N LEU A 266 -2.62 -3.02 8.13
CA LEU A 266 -3.94 -3.28 8.70
C LEU A 266 -4.54 -4.58 8.16
N ILE A 267 -4.30 -4.93 6.89
CA ILE A 267 -4.72 -6.20 6.28
C ILE A 267 -3.85 -7.34 6.85
N GLU A 268 -2.54 -7.14 6.94
CA GLU A 268 -1.61 -8.11 7.54
C GLU A 268 -2.00 -8.43 8.99
N ALA A 269 -2.36 -7.42 9.78
CA ALA A 269 -2.80 -7.60 11.17
C ALA A 269 -4.02 -8.51 11.30
N ILE A 270 -4.98 -8.45 10.35
CA ILE A 270 -6.14 -9.37 10.31
C ILE A 270 -5.67 -10.82 10.21
N ASN A 271 -4.72 -11.06 9.32
CA ASN A 271 -4.20 -12.41 9.05
C ASN A 271 -3.61 -13.10 10.27
N TYR A 272 -3.10 -12.31 11.21
CA TYR A 272 -2.47 -12.80 12.44
C TYR A 272 -3.29 -12.52 13.71
N ASN A 273 -4.58 -12.20 13.60
CA ASN A 273 -5.45 -11.90 14.74
C ASN A 273 -4.91 -10.76 15.64
N CYS A 274 -4.21 -9.79 15.09
CA CYS A 274 -3.86 -8.58 15.82
C CYS A 274 -5.05 -7.61 15.79
N VAL A 275 -5.42 -7.09 16.94
CA VAL A 275 -6.42 -6.03 17.03
C VAL A 275 -5.83 -4.75 16.43
N ARG A 276 -6.63 -4.06 15.63
CA ARG A 276 -6.19 -2.87 14.90
C ARG A 276 -6.72 -1.62 15.58
N VAL A 277 -5.81 -0.72 15.93
CA VAL A 277 -6.13 0.64 16.36
C VAL A 277 -5.44 1.59 15.39
N ALA A 278 -6.20 2.45 14.73
CA ALA A 278 -5.65 3.26 13.66
C ALA A 278 -6.17 4.70 13.70
N THR A 279 -5.39 5.63 13.18
CA THR A 279 -5.88 6.97 12.85
C THR A 279 -6.90 6.92 11.73
N ARG A 280 -7.91 7.78 11.77
CA ARG A 280 -9.07 7.84 10.86
C ARG A 280 -8.69 8.34 9.45
N THR A 281 -7.68 7.72 8.85
CA THR A 281 -7.33 7.95 7.44
C THR A 281 -8.35 7.32 6.51
N SER A 282 -8.35 7.74 5.25
CA SER A 282 -9.21 7.16 4.21
C SER A 282 -9.09 5.63 4.15
N GLY A 283 -7.86 5.13 4.05
CA GLY A 283 -7.63 3.68 4.01
C GLY A 283 -8.00 2.94 5.29
N ALA A 284 -7.80 3.55 6.47
CA ALA A 284 -8.20 2.92 7.74
C ALA A 284 -9.73 2.80 7.86
N LYS A 285 -10.50 3.79 7.36
CA LYS A 285 -11.97 3.74 7.32
C LYS A 285 -12.52 2.63 6.42
N GLU A 286 -11.77 2.24 5.38
CA GLU A 286 -12.14 1.09 4.52
C GLU A 286 -11.95 -0.25 5.23
N LEU A 287 -10.94 -0.33 6.08
CA LEU A 287 -10.49 -1.59 6.67
C LEU A 287 -11.04 -1.82 8.08
N ILE A 288 -11.43 -0.76 8.79
CA ILE A 288 -11.88 -0.83 10.19
C ILE A 288 -13.28 -0.24 10.32
N LYS A 289 -14.20 -1.06 10.80
CA LYS A 289 -15.49 -0.62 11.31
C LYS A 289 -15.34 -0.31 12.80
N ASP A 290 -15.29 1.00 13.12
CA ASP A 290 -15.00 1.51 14.46
C ASP A 290 -15.91 0.90 15.54
N GLY A 291 -15.32 0.36 16.60
CA GLY A 291 -16.01 -0.31 17.70
C GLY A 291 -16.55 -1.70 17.39
N PHE A 292 -16.35 -2.24 16.17
CA PHE A 292 -16.82 -3.57 15.76
C PHE A 292 -15.68 -4.54 15.47
N ASP A 293 -14.69 -4.13 14.67
CA ASP A 293 -13.55 -4.98 14.26
C ASP A 293 -12.19 -4.30 14.48
N GLY A 294 -12.18 -3.19 15.21
CA GLY A 294 -11.03 -2.38 15.58
C GLY A 294 -11.46 -1.00 16.07
N LEU A 295 -10.51 -0.11 16.31
CA LEU A 295 -10.75 1.26 16.73
C LEU A 295 -10.17 2.27 15.77
N LEU A 296 -10.91 3.35 15.53
CA LEU A 296 -10.46 4.53 14.83
C LEU A 296 -10.30 5.71 15.79
N CYS A 297 -9.19 6.42 15.68
CA CYS A 297 -8.86 7.61 16.46
C CYS A 297 -8.64 8.80 15.53
N GLU A 298 -8.81 10.01 16.04
CA GLU A 298 -8.54 11.21 15.23
C GLU A 298 -7.05 11.35 14.91
N ILE A 299 -6.75 11.92 13.75
CA ILE A 299 -5.36 12.12 13.30
C ILE A 299 -4.67 13.11 14.23
N ASN A 300 -3.46 12.78 14.67
CA ASN A 300 -2.65 13.56 15.63
C ASN A 300 -3.25 13.67 17.06
N ASP A 301 -4.22 12.86 17.42
CA ASP A 301 -4.77 12.83 18.77
C ASP A 301 -4.23 11.62 19.55
N ALA A 302 -3.04 11.78 20.14
CA ALA A 302 -2.38 10.75 20.92
C ALA A 302 -3.12 10.45 22.23
N ASP A 303 -3.78 11.45 22.82
CA ASP A 303 -4.51 11.28 24.07
C ASP A 303 -5.76 10.43 23.87
N GLN A 304 -6.55 10.70 22.83
CA GLN A 304 -7.69 9.87 22.45
C GLN A 304 -7.27 8.44 22.15
N MET A 305 -6.16 8.25 21.39
CA MET A 305 -5.65 6.91 21.08
C MET A 305 -5.20 6.17 22.32
N SER A 306 -4.54 6.86 23.26
CA SER A 306 -4.11 6.28 24.54
C SER A 306 -5.31 5.85 25.38
N GLU A 307 -6.33 6.70 25.52
CA GLU A 307 -7.56 6.40 26.27
C GLU A 307 -8.30 5.19 25.69
N LYS A 308 -8.56 5.20 24.37
CA LYS A 308 -9.25 4.09 23.69
C LYS A 308 -8.47 2.78 23.80
N LEU A 309 -7.15 2.84 23.67
CA LEU A 309 -6.27 1.68 23.78
C LEU A 309 -6.25 1.15 25.21
N ALA A 310 -6.12 2.01 26.23
CA ALA A 310 -6.14 1.62 27.64
C ALA A 310 -7.44 0.88 28.02
N ASN A 311 -8.58 1.40 27.56
CA ASN A 311 -9.88 0.77 27.80
C ASN A 311 -9.99 -0.58 27.06
N LEU A 312 -9.46 -0.69 25.86
CA LEU A 312 -9.53 -1.92 25.06
C LEU A 312 -8.69 -3.04 25.65
N ILE A 313 -7.44 -2.78 26.04
CA ILE A 313 -6.52 -3.82 26.52
C ILE A 313 -6.88 -4.37 27.91
N GLN A 314 -7.74 -3.67 28.66
CA GLN A 314 -8.34 -4.18 29.90
C GLN A 314 -9.50 -5.15 29.65
N ASN A 315 -9.96 -5.28 28.40
CA ASN A 315 -11.08 -6.13 28.02
C ASN A 315 -10.67 -7.17 26.95
N GLU A 316 -10.08 -8.29 27.42
CA GLU A 316 -9.63 -9.36 26.52
C GLU A 316 -10.76 -9.97 25.68
N ALA A 317 -11.98 -10.05 26.23
CA ALA A 317 -13.14 -10.54 25.49
C ALA A 317 -13.45 -9.64 24.30
N LYS A 318 -13.40 -8.32 24.48
CA LYS A 318 -13.60 -7.33 23.41
C LYS A 318 -12.49 -7.39 22.37
N MET A 319 -11.25 -7.58 22.79
CA MET A 319 -10.13 -7.78 21.87
C MET A 319 -10.33 -9.04 21.02
N GLY A 320 -10.76 -10.15 21.63
CA GLY A 320 -11.07 -11.39 20.91
C GLY A 320 -12.23 -11.22 19.92
N GLU A 321 -13.28 -10.51 20.32
CA GLU A 321 -14.40 -10.15 19.43
C GLU A 321 -13.93 -9.35 18.22
N PHE A 322 -13.12 -8.31 18.42
CA PHE A 322 -12.59 -7.49 17.33
C PHE A 322 -11.73 -8.30 16.36
N ALA A 323 -10.81 -9.12 16.88
CA ALA A 323 -9.98 -9.98 16.07
C ALA A 323 -10.81 -10.97 15.22
N LYS A 324 -11.84 -11.59 15.81
CA LYS A 324 -12.76 -12.50 15.13
C LYS A 324 -13.55 -11.79 14.03
N ASN A 325 -14.14 -10.62 14.34
CA ASN A 325 -14.92 -9.85 13.38
C ASN A 325 -14.06 -9.37 12.20
N ALA A 326 -12.82 -8.94 12.48
CA ALA A 326 -11.87 -8.58 11.46
C ALA A 326 -11.54 -9.78 10.56
N ARG A 327 -11.24 -10.93 11.16
CA ARG A 327 -10.87 -12.14 10.42
C ARG A 327 -11.97 -12.65 9.50
N ALA A 328 -13.23 -12.44 9.83
CA ALA A 328 -14.36 -12.80 8.96
C ALA A 328 -14.31 -12.11 7.58
N ARG A 329 -13.56 -11.02 7.46
CA ARG A 329 -13.37 -10.28 6.20
C ARG A 329 -12.11 -10.69 5.44
N LEU A 330 -11.33 -11.66 5.94
CA LEU A 330 -10.01 -11.98 5.38
C LEU A 330 -10.07 -12.38 3.90
N ASP A 331 -11.11 -13.13 3.50
CA ASP A 331 -11.29 -13.57 2.11
C ASP A 331 -11.44 -12.41 1.12
N GLU A 332 -11.97 -11.23 1.57
CA GLU A 332 -12.06 -10.04 0.72
C GLU A 332 -10.69 -9.60 0.18
N PHE A 333 -9.60 -9.94 0.88
CA PHE A 333 -8.23 -9.58 0.56
C PHE A 333 -7.43 -10.73 -0.04
N SER A 334 -8.04 -11.91 -0.25
CA SER A 334 -7.35 -13.03 -0.88
C SER A 334 -6.90 -12.65 -2.31
N VAL A 335 -5.74 -13.18 -2.72
CA VAL A 335 -5.18 -12.91 -4.06
C VAL A 335 -6.20 -13.27 -5.14
N GLU A 336 -6.96 -14.35 -4.94
CA GLU A 336 -7.96 -14.82 -5.90
C GLU A 336 -9.16 -13.87 -6.03
N GLN A 337 -9.68 -13.32 -4.92
CA GLN A 337 -10.78 -12.35 -4.97
C GLN A 337 -10.33 -11.04 -5.60
N ILE A 338 -9.13 -10.58 -5.27
CA ILE A 338 -8.55 -9.38 -5.87
C ILE A 338 -8.29 -9.61 -7.37
N TYR A 339 -7.77 -10.77 -7.76
CA TYR A 339 -7.57 -11.13 -9.16
C TYR A 339 -8.89 -11.10 -9.96
N LYS A 340 -9.98 -11.66 -9.42
CA LYS A 340 -11.31 -11.59 -10.05
C LYS A 340 -11.76 -10.16 -10.30
N LYS A 341 -11.58 -9.27 -9.32
CA LYS A 341 -11.90 -7.84 -9.48
C LYS A 341 -11.04 -7.16 -10.55
N TRP A 342 -9.77 -7.53 -10.66
CA TRP A 342 -8.91 -7.05 -11.75
C TRP A 342 -9.39 -7.52 -13.12
N LEU A 343 -9.85 -8.77 -13.26
CA LEU A 343 -10.45 -9.26 -14.51
C LEU A 343 -11.75 -8.50 -14.87
N GLU A 344 -12.57 -8.17 -13.88
CA GLU A 344 -13.77 -7.34 -14.08
C GLU A 344 -13.37 -5.94 -14.56
N LEU A 345 -12.37 -5.31 -13.95
CA LEU A 345 -11.86 -4.01 -14.35
C LEU A 345 -11.31 -4.01 -15.78
N LEU A 346 -10.57 -5.06 -16.18
CA LEU A 346 -10.10 -5.24 -17.54
C LEU A 346 -11.25 -5.29 -18.54
N LYS A 347 -12.32 -6.07 -18.25
CA LYS A 347 -13.52 -6.14 -19.09
C LYS A 347 -14.21 -4.77 -19.20
N LEU A 348 -14.36 -4.03 -18.09
CA LEU A 348 -14.91 -2.67 -18.09
C LEU A 348 -14.05 -1.71 -18.93
N GLY A 349 -12.74 -1.90 -18.94
CA GLY A 349 -11.79 -1.16 -19.76
C GLY A 349 -11.80 -1.55 -21.25
N GLY A 350 -12.66 -2.48 -21.66
CA GLY A 350 -12.80 -2.93 -23.06
C GLY A 350 -11.78 -3.99 -23.49
N VAL A 351 -11.11 -4.65 -22.56
CA VAL A 351 -10.24 -5.81 -22.84
C VAL A 351 -11.12 -7.04 -23.10
N LYS A 352 -10.89 -7.71 -24.24
CA LYS A 352 -11.67 -8.88 -24.68
C LYS A 352 -11.05 -10.20 -24.25
#